data_3f95cacc8c7d02bfd2d6e78b5a3c2d8b
#
_entry.id   3f95cacc8c7d02bfd2d6e78b5a3c2d8b
#
_cell.length_a   1.000
_cell.length_b   1.000
_cell.length_c   1.000
_cell.angle_alpha   90.00
_cell.angle_beta   90.00
_cell.angle_gamma   90.00
#
_symmetry.space_group_name_H-M   'P 1'
#
loop_
_entity.id
_entity.type
_entity.pdbx_description
1 polymer ?
#
loop_
_entity_poly.entity_id
_entity_poly.type
_entity_poly.pdbx_seq_one_letter_code
_entity_poly.pdbx_strand_id
1 'polypeptide(L)'
;MKYEVIEENGFKYIEAGAGETLVLLHGLMGELSNWEHTIDHFKGRYRVLVPILPIYELPLLTLGVKSLSKYVYRFIKHKKLNQVVLIGNSLGGHVGLVFTAAHMQHIKALVLTGSSGLYENAFGGSFPKRESYEYIKEKTEFTFYDPATATKELVDEVYKTVNERSKVIRILALAKSAIRHNMSKDLPKITIPVSLIWGRQDQVTPPEVAEEFYELLPNSELNWVDKCGHAPMMEQPAVFNEYLDKFLNRILLK
;
A
#
# COMPACT_ATOMS: atom_id res chain seq x y z
N MET A 1 16.54 -3.75 -8.87
CA MET A 1 15.74 -4.34 -7.76
C MET A 1 16.61 -5.36 -7.03
N LYS A 2 16.59 -5.36 -5.72
CA LYS A 2 17.39 -6.26 -4.86
C LYS A 2 16.82 -7.68 -4.82
N TYR A 3 15.52 -7.84 -5.06
CA TYR A 3 14.81 -9.11 -4.98
C TYR A 3 14.37 -9.58 -6.35
N GLU A 4 14.47 -10.89 -6.58
CA GLU A 4 13.97 -11.53 -7.79
C GLU A 4 12.45 -11.55 -7.81
N VAL A 5 11.87 -11.27 -8.98
CA VAL A 5 10.43 -11.38 -9.23
C VAL A 5 10.13 -12.78 -9.73
N ILE A 6 9.32 -13.51 -8.98
CA ILE A 6 8.83 -14.83 -9.35
C ILE A 6 7.58 -14.65 -10.21
N GLU A 7 7.55 -15.34 -11.36
CA GLU A 7 6.38 -15.43 -12.22
C GLU A 7 5.82 -16.86 -12.19
N GLU A 8 4.59 -16.99 -11.67
CA GLU A 8 3.96 -18.30 -11.51
C GLU A 8 2.44 -18.19 -11.70
N ASN A 9 1.89 -19.01 -12.61
CA ASN A 9 0.44 -19.10 -12.86
C ASN A 9 -0.26 -17.75 -13.07
N GLY A 10 0.42 -16.82 -13.76
CA GLY A 10 -0.09 -15.47 -14.05
C GLY A 10 0.00 -14.49 -12.88
N PHE A 11 0.69 -14.86 -11.80
CA PHE A 11 1.06 -13.97 -10.72
C PHE A 11 2.53 -13.58 -10.83
N LYS A 12 2.81 -12.31 -10.51
CA LYS A 12 4.16 -11.78 -10.31
C LYS A 12 4.28 -11.36 -8.86
N TYR A 13 5.33 -11.80 -8.17
CA TYR A 13 5.50 -11.49 -6.76
C TYR A 13 6.96 -11.66 -6.33
N ILE A 14 7.31 -11.04 -5.21
CA ILE A 14 8.53 -11.36 -4.46
C ILE A 14 8.15 -12.28 -3.29
N GLU A 15 9.02 -13.22 -2.99
CA GLU A 15 8.93 -14.06 -1.80
C GLU A 15 10.30 -14.13 -1.10
N ALA A 16 10.32 -13.87 0.21
CA ALA A 16 11.51 -13.93 1.03
C ALA A 16 11.19 -14.46 2.43
N GLY A 17 12.12 -15.24 3.00
CA GLY A 17 11.96 -15.78 4.35
C GLY A 17 11.02 -16.97 4.47
N ALA A 18 10.70 -17.35 5.72
CA ALA A 18 9.82 -18.46 6.07
C ALA A 18 9.10 -18.18 7.39
N GLY A 19 8.00 -18.92 7.67
CA GLY A 19 7.20 -18.78 8.89
C GLY A 19 5.83 -18.17 8.67
N GLU A 20 5.32 -17.43 9.65
CA GLU A 20 4.05 -16.70 9.56
C GLU A 20 4.11 -15.71 8.39
N THR A 21 3.01 -15.59 7.66
CA THR A 21 3.04 -14.88 6.37
C THR A 21 2.60 -13.43 6.49
N LEU A 22 3.46 -12.54 6.03
CA LEU A 22 3.18 -11.12 5.79
C LEU A 22 2.96 -10.90 4.29
N VAL A 23 1.83 -10.31 3.92
CA VAL A 23 1.52 -9.95 2.51
C VAL A 23 1.54 -8.43 2.39
N LEU A 24 2.46 -7.89 1.60
CA LEU A 24 2.67 -6.45 1.45
C LEU A 24 2.05 -5.96 0.13
N LEU A 25 1.16 -4.98 0.20
CA LEU A 25 0.47 -4.41 -0.96
C LEU A 25 0.98 -2.98 -1.22
N HIS A 26 1.53 -2.78 -2.42
CA HIS A 26 2.09 -1.49 -2.82
C HIS A 26 1.03 -0.48 -3.28
N GLY A 27 1.37 0.80 -3.27
CA GLY A 27 0.55 1.91 -3.75
C GLY A 27 0.46 2.02 -5.27
N LEU A 28 -0.23 3.07 -5.74
CA LEU A 28 -0.50 3.30 -7.16
C LEU A 28 0.76 3.52 -8.01
N MET A 29 1.71 4.26 -7.45
CA MET A 29 2.99 4.61 -8.09
C MET A 29 4.17 3.92 -7.38
N GLY A 30 3.86 3.04 -6.44
CA GLY A 30 4.85 2.36 -5.65
C GLY A 30 5.15 1.01 -6.26
N GLU A 31 6.32 0.86 -6.83
CA GLU A 31 6.84 -0.43 -7.20
C GLU A 31 7.43 -1.16 -5.97
N LEU A 32 8.09 -2.25 -6.21
CA LEU A 32 8.60 -3.15 -5.17
C LEU A 32 9.63 -2.49 -4.25
N SER A 33 10.28 -1.42 -4.71
CA SER A 33 11.23 -0.62 -3.92
C SER A 33 10.64 -0.05 -2.64
N ASN A 34 9.33 0.18 -2.59
CA ASN A 34 8.65 0.71 -1.41
C ASN A 34 8.79 -0.19 -0.18
N TRP A 35 8.96 -1.48 -0.35
CA TRP A 35 8.97 -2.46 0.73
C TRP A 35 10.35 -3.06 1.03
N GLU A 36 11.41 -2.59 0.37
CA GLU A 36 12.74 -3.21 0.47
C GLU A 36 13.24 -3.27 1.92
N HIS A 37 13.17 -2.16 2.65
CA HIS A 37 13.58 -2.11 4.06
C HIS A 37 12.72 -3.00 4.96
N THR A 38 11.42 -3.10 4.69
CA THR A 38 10.51 -3.98 5.42
C THR A 38 10.82 -5.45 5.14
N ILE A 39 11.04 -5.82 3.88
CA ILE A 39 11.44 -7.19 3.52
C ILE A 39 12.74 -7.56 4.23
N ASP A 40 13.77 -6.69 4.17
CA ASP A 40 15.07 -6.94 4.80
C ASP A 40 14.96 -7.16 6.31
N HIS A 41 14.11 -6.39 6.98
CA HIS A 41 13.93 -6.47 8.43
C HIS A 41 13.19 -7.76 8.84
N PHE A 42 12.17 -8.17 8.09
CA PHE A 42 11.26 -9.23 8.53
C PHE A 42 11.57 -10.62 7.95
N LYS A 43 12.26 -10.74 6.81
CA LYS A 43 12.54 -12.03 6.15
C LYS A 43 13.28 -13.06 6.99
N GLY A 44 14.00 -12.64 8.03
CA GLY A 44 14.68 -13.55 8.96
C GLY A 44 13.74 -14.28 9.93
N ARG A 45 12.49 -13.82 10.08
CA ARG A 45 11.51 -14.34 11.07
C ARG A 45 10.16 -14.67 10.45
N TYR A 46 9.85 -14.09 9.31
CA TYR A 46 8.55 -14.18 8.64
C TYR A 46 8.73 -14.56 7.17
N ARG A 47 7.70 -15.19 6.62
CA ARG A 47 7.55 -15.32 5.17
C ARG A 47 6.93 -14.04 4.64
N VAL A 48 7.68 -13.28 3.85
CA VAL A 48 7.24 -12.00 3.27
C VAL A 48 6.90 -12.22 1.81
N LEU A 49 5.67 -11.88 1.43
CA LEU A 49 5.16 -11.95 0.07
C LEU A 49 4.77 -10.55 -0.41
N VAL A 50 5.25 -10.15 -1.57
CA VAL A 50 4.89 -8.88 -2.19
C VAL A 50 4.29 -9.15 -3.57
N PRO A 51 2.97 -9.38 -3.69
CA PRO A 51 2.34 -9.51 -5.00
C PRO A 51 2.42 -8.18 -5.75
N ILE A 52 2.84 -8.25 -7.02
CA ILE A 52 2.77 -7.10 -7.92
C ILE A 52 1.32 -6.97 -8.39
N LEU A 53 0.68 -5.89 -7.97
CA LEU A 53 -0.69 -5.62 -8.37
C LEU A 53 -0.75 -5.34 -9.88
N PRO A 54 -1.63 -6.02 -10.65
CA PRO A 54 -1.67 -5.94 -12.10
C PRO A 54 -2.35 -4.64 -12.60
N ILE A 55 -1.81 -3.49 -12.18
CA ILE A 55 -2.37 -2.17 -12.47
C ILE A 55 -2.38 -1.91 -13.98
N TYR A 56 -1.34 -2.38 -14.67
CA TYR A 56 -1.15 -2.12 -16.09
C TYR A 56 -1.64 -3.25 -17.00
N GLU A 57 -1.98 -4.41 -16.44
CA GLU A 57 -2.37 -5.62 -17.20
C GLU A 57 -3.89 -5.83 -17.24
N LEU A 58 -4.60 -5.39 -16.20
CA LEU A 58 -6.06 -5.55 -16.14
C LEU A 58 -6.78 -4.76 -17.22
N PRO A 59 -7.90 -5.28 -17.77
CA PRO A 59 -8.71 -4.54 -18.74
C PRO A 59 -9.23 -3.22 -18.14
N LEU A 60 -9.08 -2.12 -18.86
CA LEU A 60 -9.41 -0.77 -18.40
C LEU A 60 -10.87 -0.65 -17.90
N LEU A 61 -11.81 -1.32 -18.56
CA LEU A 61 -13.23 -1.29 -18.21
C LEU A 61 -13.54 -1.90 -16.83
N THR A 62 -12.71 -2.81 -16.37
CA THR A 62 -12.90 -3.49 -15.07
C THR A 62 -11.88 -3.07 -14.03
N LEU A 63 -10.94 -2.19 -14.40
CA LEU A 63 -9.87 -1.75 -13.52
C LEU A 63 -10.41 -0.89 -12.39
N GLY A 64 -10.18 -1.32 -11.17
CA GLY A 64 -10.61 -0.61 -9.96
C GLY A 64 -10.18 -1.34 -8.69
N VAL A 65 -10.42 -0.72 -7.53
CA VAL A 65 -10.02 -1.27 -6.23
C VAL A 65 -10.58 -2.67 -6.01
N LYS A 66 -11.85 -2.90 -6.40
CA LYS A 66 -12.51 -4.21 -6.26
C LYS A 66 -11.87 -5.31 -7.14
N SER A 67 -11.41 -4.98 -8.34
CA SER A 67 -10.75 -5.96 -9.21
C SER A 67 -9.35 -6.31 -8.70
N LEU A 68 -8.63 -5.34 -8.13
CA LEU A 68 -7.36 -5.60 -7.45
C LEU A 68 -7.56 -6.46 -6.19
N SER A 69 -8.60 -6.20 -5.40
CA SER A 69 -8.95 -7.05 -4.25
C SER A 69 -9.26 -8.50 -4.68
N LYS A 70 -9.97 -8.69 -5.80
CA LYS A 70 -10.19 -10.04 -6.38
C LYS A 70 -8.88 -10.70 -6.83
N TYR A 71 -7.92 -9.92 -7.35
CA TYR A 71 -6.59 -10.45 -7.69
C TYR A 71 -5.87 -10.93 -6.43
N VAL A 72 -5.86 -10.13 -5.35
CA VAL A 72 -5.28 -10.52 -4.05
C VAL A 72 -5.93 -11.80 -3.51
N TYR A 73 -7.26 -11.93 -3.62
CA TYR A 73 -7.96 -13.16 -3.24
C TYR A 73 -7.46 -14.38 -4.00
N ARG A 74 -7.34 -14.27 -5.33
CA ARG A 74 -6.82 -15.36 -6.16
C ARG A 74 -5.38 -15.71 -5.82
N PHE A 75 -4.53 -14.70 -5.54
CA PHE A 75 -3.15 -14.90 -5.11
C PHE A 75 -3.07 -15.66 -3.78
N ILE A 76 -3.84 -15.24 -2.78
CA ILE A 76 -3.92 -15.90 -1.47
C ILE A 76 -4.37 -17.36 -1.62
N LYS A 77 -5.38 -17.61 -2.46
CA LYS A 77 -5.85 -18.99 -2.74
C LYS A 77 -4.80 -19.81 -3.49
N HIS A 78 -4.12 -19.23 -4.49
CA HIS A 78 -3.06 -19.88 -5.25
C HIS A 78 -1.90 -20.31 -4.34
N LYS A 79 -1.44 -19.42 -3.47
CA LYS A 79 -0.38 -19.70 -2.50
C LYS A 79 -0.85 -20.54 -1.30
N LYS A 80 -2.13 -20.94 -1.26
CA LYS A 80 -2.76 -21.70 -0.17
C LYS A 80 -2.56 -21.05 1.20
N LEU A 81 -2.61 -19.70 1.23
CA LEU A 81 -2.40 -18.94 2.46
C LEU A 81 -3.68 -18.88 3.30
N ASN A 82 -3.50 -18.88 4.59
CA ASN A 82 -4.56 -18.70 5.57
C ASN A 82 -4.06 -17.90 6.76
N GLN A 83 -4.91 -17.03 7.32
CA GLN A 83 -4.57 -16.22 8.50
C GLN A 83 -3.30 -15.38 8.32
N VAL A 84 -3.19 -14.68 7.19
CA VAL A 84 -2.04 -13.79 6.90
C VAL A 84 -2.17 -12.45 7.64
N VAL A 85 -1.04 -11.79 7.88
CA VAL A 85 -1.03 -10.35 8.19
C VAL A 85 -0.93 -9.61 6.86
N LEU A 86 -1.92 -8.78 6.57
CA LEU A 86 -1.98 -7.97 5.37
C LEU A 86 -1.50 -6.55 5.68
N ILE A 87 -0.56 -6.05 4.92
CA ILE A 87 0.07 -4.73 5.12
C ILE A 87 -0.07 -3.95 3.82
N GLY A 88 -0.67 -2.77 3.87
CA GLY A 88 -0.93 -2.00 2.66
C GLY A 88 -0.59 -0.53 2.78
N ASN A 89 0.06 0.02 1.75
CA ASN A 89 0.30 1.45 1.60
C ASN A 89 -0.61 2.05 0.54
N SER A 90 -1.21 3.21 0.84
CA SER A 90 -1.98 4.00 -0.13
C SER A 90 -3.09 3.17 -0.80
N LEU A 91 -3.09 3.05 -2.13
CA LEU A 91 -3.98 2.16 -2.87
C LEU A 91 -3.91 0.71 -2.38
N GLY A 92 -2.72 0.21 -2.02
CA GLY A 92 -2.55 -1.13 -1.45
C GLY A 92 -3.29 -1.31 -0.13
N GLY A 93 -3.33 -0.29 0.71
CA GLY A 93 -4.14 -0.26 1.94
C GLY A 93 -5.63 -0.33 1.62
N HIS A 94 -6.10 0.44 0.66
CA HIS A 94 -7.50 0.40 0.21
C HIS A 94 -7.89 -0.98 -0.35
N VAL A 95 -7.03 -1.57 -1.18
CA VAL A 95 -7.22 -2.94 -1.68
C VAL A 95 -7.30 -3.93 -0.52
N GLY A 96 -6.41 -3.77 0.48
CA GLY A 96 -6.41 -4.56 1.72
C GLY A 96 -7.69 -4.44 2.52
N LEU A 97 -8.23 -3.22 2.67
CA LEU A 97 -9.52 -2.97 3.33
C LEU A 97 -10.67 -3.66 2.61
N VAL A 98 -10.78 -3.50 1.29
CA VAL A 98 -11.82 -4.15 0.48
C VAL A 98 -11.71 -5.67 0.55
N PHE A 99 -10.49 -6.19 0.51
CA PHE A 99 -10.24 -7.62 0.68
C PHE A 99 -10.67 -8.10 2.07
N THR A 100 -10.24 -7.41 3.12
CA THR A 100 -10.53 -7.77 4.51
C THR A 100 -12.04 -7.74 4.78
N ALA A 101 -12.76 -6.72 4.33
CA ALA A 101 -14.21 -6.64 4.51
C ALA A 101 -14.96 -7.81 3.86
N ALA A 102 -14.45 -8.34 2.74
CA ALA A 102 -15.07 -9.46 2.03
C ALA A 102 -14.58 -10.84 2.48
N HIS A 103 -13.38 -10.95 3.05
CA HIS A 103 -12.68 -12.22 3.29
C HIS A 103 -11.92 -12.23 4.63
N MET A 104 -12.51 -11.66 5.69
CA MET A 104 -11.90 -11.48 7.01
C MET A 104 -11.35 -12.78 7.60
N GLN A 105 -11.99 -13.92 7.30
CA GLN A 105 -11.57 -15.25 7.76
C GLN A 105 -10.17 -15.65 7.28
N HIS A 106 -9.61 -15.00 6.26
CA HIS A 106 -8.25 -15.26 5.77
C HIS A 106 -7.19 -14.33 6.37
N ILE A 107 -7.62 -13.34 7.16
CA ILE A 107 -6.75 -12.28 7.68
C ILE A 107 -6.66 -12.37 9.20
N LYS A 108 -5.43 -12.49 9.70
CA LYS A 108 -5.12 -12.47 11.13
C LYS A 108 -5.09 -11.03 11.68
N ALA A 109 -4.52 -10.13 10.90
CA ALA A 109 -4.46 -8.70 11.21
C ALA A 109 -4.23 -7.87 9.95
N LEU A 110 -4.56 -6.58 10.03
CA LEU A 110 -4.36 -5.60 8.96
C LEU A 110 -3.46 -4.47 9.43
N VAL A 111 -2.52 -4.04 8.59
CA VAL A 111 -1.70 -2.85 8.82
C VAL A 111 -1.91 -1.88 7.66
N LEU A 112 -2.23 -0.64 7.98
CA LEU A 112 -2.46 0.42 7.02
C LEU A 112 -1.44 1.55 7.21
N THR A 113 -0.85 2.02 6.13
CA THR A 113 0.03 3.17 6.13
C THR A 113 -0.29 4.09 4.96
N GLY A 114 -0.59 5.36 5.22
CA GLY A 114 -1.01 6.31 4.19
C GLY A 114 -2.16 5.78 3.32
N SER A 115 -3.12 5.04 3.90
CA SER A 115 -4.13 4.30 3.12
C SER A 115 -5.17 5.22 2.50
N SER A 116 -5.48 4.98 1.23
CA SER A 116 -6.75 5.45 0.62
C SER A 116 -7.93 4.67 1.20
N GLY A 117 -9.16 5.10 0.89
CA GLY A 117 -10.38 4.41 1.29
C GLY A 117 -11.38 5.29 2.03
N LEU A 118 -10.96 6.44 2.51
CA LEU A 118 -11.80 7.55 2.99
C LEU A 118 -11.57 8.77 2.09
N TYR A 119 -10.84 9.76 2.56
CA TYR A 119 -10.47 10.94 1.81
C TYR A 119 -8.99 10.88 1.40
N GLU A 120 -8.65 11.42 0.24
CA GLU A 120 -7.27 11.60 -0.20
C GLU A 120 -7.13 12.86 -1.06
N ASN A 121 -6.03 13.59 -0.86
CA ASN A 121 -5.58 14.67 -1.74
C ASN A 121 -4.81 14.09 -2.94
N ALA A 122 -5.42 13.11 -3.61
CA ALA A 122 -4.81 12.52 -4.78
C ALA A 122 -4.46 13.62 -5.79
N PHE A 123 -3.48 13.37 -6.64
CA PHE A 123 -2.96 14.26 -7.70
C PHE A 123 -4.05 14.95 -8.58
N GLY A 124 -5.18 15.36 -7.97
CA GLY A 124 -6.30 16.04 -8.62
C GLY A 124 -6.96 15.25 -9.76
N GLY A 125 -6.68 13.95 -9.90
CA GLY A 125 -7.21 13.11 -10.97
C GLY A 125 -6.67 13.45 -12.35
N SER A 126 -5.59 14.24 -12.46
CA SER A 126 -4.97 14.60 -13.73
C SER A 126 -3.48 14.90 -13.57
N PHE A 127 -2.74 14.74 -14.66
CA PHE A 127 -1.34 15.16 -14.79
C PHE A 127 -1.23 16.18 -15.92
N PRO A 128 -1.68 17.43 -15.71
CA PRO A 128 -1.81 18.41 -16.79
C PRO A 128 -0.48 18.80 -17.43
N LYS A 129 0.65 18.65 -16.72
CA LYS A 129 2.01 18.95 -17.17
C LYS A 129 2.92 17.74 -17.11
N ARG A 130 2.41 16.54 -17.43
CA ARG A 130 3.18 15.28 -17.33
C ARG A 130 4.46 15.27 -18.17
N GLU A 131 4.53 16.08 -19.22
CA GLU A 131 5.70 16.21 -20.10
C GLU A 131 6.81 17.07 -19.48
N SER A 132 6.51 17.83 -18.42
CA SER A 132 7.49 18.60 -17.67
C SER A 132 8.12 17.71 -16.58
N TYR A 133 9.40 17.45 -16.70
CA TYR A 133 10.16 16.70 -15.71
C TYR A 133 10.14 17.37 -14.33
N GLU A 134 10.32 18.70 -14.31
CA GLU A 134 10.30 19.49 -13.06
C GLU A 134 8.94 19.38 -12.35
N TYR A 135 7.83 19.44 -13.10
CA TYR A 135 6.50 19.26 -12.53
C TYR A 135 6.32 17.86 -11.91
N ILE A 136 6.80 16.82 -12.57
CA ILE A 136 6.73 15.45 -12.04
C ILE A 136 7.64 15.29 -10.82
N LYS A 137 8.83 15.89 -10.85
CA LYS A 137 9.74 15.93 -9.70
C LYS A 137 9.07 16.56 -8.48
N GLU A 138 8.53 17.80 -8.62
CA GLU A 138 7.79 18.48 -7.54
C GLU A 138 6.64 17.63 -6.98
N LYS A 139 5.89 16.95 -7.86
CA LYS A 139 4.78 16.07 -7.44
C LYS A 139 5.27 14.81 -6.73
N THR A 140 6.40 14.27 -7.13
CA THR A 140 7.01 13.11 -6.46
C THR A 140 7.55 13.52 -5.09
N GLU A 141 8.25 14.65 -5.02
CA GLU A 141 8.75 15.24 -3.76
C GLU A 141 7.63 15.55 -2.77
N PHE A 142 6.49 16.05 -3.25
CA PHE A 142 5.30 16.35 -2.42
C PHE A 142 4.76 15.12 -1.67
N THR A 143 5.05 13.91 -2.14
CA THR A 143 4.64 12.67 -1.47
C THR A 143 5.38 12.45 -0.15
N PHE A 144 6.56 13.04 0.00
CA PHE A 144 7.45 12.82 1.12
C PHE A 144 7.60 14.07 2.00
N TYR A 145 7.96 13.88 3.27
CA TYR A 145 8.35 14.96 4.15
C TYR A 145 9.72 15.53 3.76
N ASP A 146 10.69 14.64 3.53
CA ASP A 146 12.01 15.01 3.01
C ASP A 146 12.02 14.82 1.50
N PRO A 147 12.11 15.92 0.71
CA PRO A 147 12.19 15.83 -0.74
C PRO A 147 13.33 14.94 -1.26
N ALA A 148 14.41 14.78 -0.48
CA ALA A 148 15.53 13.92 -0.86
C ALA A 148 15.15 12.42 -0.95
N THR A 149 14.05 12.02 -0.33
CA THR A 149 13.49 10.66 -0.46
C THR A 149 13.02 10.39 -1.90
N ALA A 150 12.61 11.42 -2.63
CA ALA A 150 12.33 11.35 -4.06
C ALA A 150 13.63 11.32 -4.87
N THR A 151 14.35 10.18 -4.81
CA THR A 151 15.61 10.05 -5.55
C THR A 151 15.41 10.28 -7.04
N LYS A 152 16.52 10.59 -7.74
CA LYS A 152 16.46 10.79 -9.19
C LYS A 152 15.87 9.58 -9.91
N GLU A 153 16.25 8.38 -9.49
CA GLU A 153 15.76 7.12 -10.06
C GLU A 153 14.25 6.97 -9.89
N LEU A 154 13.71 7.32 -8.70
CA LEU A 154 12.27 7.30 -8.45
C LEU A 154 11.53 8.32 -9.30
N VAL A 155 12.06 9.55 -9.41
CA VAL A 155 11.48 10.58 -10.28
C VAL A 155 11.52 10.17 -11.75
N ASP A 156 12.63 9.61 -12.23
CA ASP A 156 12.79 9.11 -13.60
C ASP A 156 11.75 8.02 -13.91
N GLU A 157 11.50 7.12 -12.96
CA GLU A 157 10.52 6.04 -13.07
C GLU A 157 9.08 6.58 -13.14
N VAL A 158 8.72 7.48 -12.24
CA VAL A 158 7.42 8.16 -12.26
C VAL A 158 7.23 8.92 -13.56
N TYR A 159 8.23 9.70 -14.01
CA TYR A 159 8.19 10.45 -15.24
C TYR A 159 7.97 9.53 -16.46
N LYS A 160 8.71 8.43 -16.56
CA LYS A 160 8.53 7.43 -17.61
C LYS A 160 7.12 6.84 -17.59
N THR A 161 6.64 6.48 -16.40
CA THR A 161 5.34 5.83 -16.22
C THR A 161 4.17 6.75 -16.62
N VAL A 162 4.16 8.02 -16.20
CA VAL A 162 3.08 8.96 -16.52
C VAL A 162 3.13 9.45 -17.98
N ASN A 163 4.27 9.32 -18.65
CA ASN A 163 4.42 9.64 -20.07
C ASN A 163 4.10 8.47 -20.99
N GLU A 164 3.97 7.26 -20.47
CA GLU A 164 3.43 6.12 -21.22
C GLU A 164 1.90 6.18 -21.20
N ARG A 165 1.31 6.49 -22.38
CA ARG A 165 -0.14 6.73 -22.52
C ARG A 165 -1.00 5.58 -21.97
N SER A 166 -0.59 4.34 -22.18
CA SER A 166 -1.31 3.16 -21.73
C SER A 166 -1.34 3.07 -20.20
N LYS A 167 -0.26 3.48 -19.53
CA LYS A 167 -0.13 3.46 -18.07
C LYS A 167 -0.86 4.62 -17.42
N VAL A 168 -0.67 5.85 -17.90
CA VAL A 168 -1.31 7.03 -17.28
C VAL A 168 -2.83 6.94 -17.31
N ILE A 169 -3.44 6.40 -18.37
CA ILE A 169 -4.88 6.20 -18.44
C ILE A 169 -5.34 5.23 -17.34
N ARG A 170 -4.60 4.17 -17.06
CA ARG A 170 -4.91 3.20 -16.00
C ARG A 170 -4.71 3.78 -14.61
N ILE A 171 -3.64 4.54 -14.40
CA ILE A 171 -3.40 5.28 -13.15
C ILE A 171 -4.58 6.20 -12.84
N LEU A 172 -5.02 7.00 -13.80
CA LEU A 172 -6.16 7.91 -13.64
C LEU A 172 -7.48 7.16 -13.39
N ALA A 173 -7.69 6.04 -14.07
CA ALA A 173 -8.87 5.21 -13.85
C ALA A 173 -8.90 4.63 -12.43
N LEU A 174 -7.76 4.14 -11.94
CA LEU A 174 -7.61 3.61 -10.58
C LEU A 174 -7.76 4.69 -9.52
N ALA A 175 -7.11 5.84 -9.68
CA ALA A 175 -7.26 6.98 -8.77
C ALA A 175 -8.74 7.40 -8.66
N LYS A 176 -9.45 7.53 -9.79
CA LYS A 176 -10.89 7.80 -9.79
C LYS A 176 -11.71 6.70 -9.11
N SER A 177 -11.32 5.43 -9.28
CA SER A 177 -11.98 4.31 -8.61
C SER A 177 -11.78 4.37 -7.09
N ALA A 178 -10.56 4.68 -6.62
CA ALA A 178 -10.24 4.83 -5.20
C ALA A 178 -11.06 5.97 -4.57
N ILE A 179 -11.05 7.16 -5.17
CA ILE A 179 -11.79 8.34 -4.69
C ILE A 179 -13.31 8.06 -4.58
N ARG A 180 -13.87 7.31 -5.53
CA ARG A 180 -15.32 6.99 -5.54
C ARG A 180 -15.70 5.89 -4.57
N HIS A 181 -14.77 5.08 -4.14
CA HIS A 181 -15.02 3.91 -3.28
C HIS A 181 -14.69 4.24 -1.83
N ASN A 182 -15.63 4.90 -1.14
CA ASN A 182 -15.48 5.23 0.27
C ASN A 182 -15.85 4.04 1.16
N MET A 183 -15.01 3.74 2.15
CA MET A 183 -15.11 2.58 3.04
C MET A 183 -15.79 2.89 4.38
N SER A 184 -16.21 4.12 4.66
CA SER A 184 -16.72 4.53 5.98
C SER A 184 -17.84 3.63 6.53
N LYS A 185 -18.69 3.09 5.66
CA LYS A 185 -19.79 2.17 6.03
C LYS A 185 -19.33 0.73 6.30
N ASP A 186 -18.15 0.35 5.82
CA ASP A 186 -17.62 -1.01 5.94
C ASP A 186 -16.57 -1.14 7.03
N LEU A 187 -15.84 -0.06 7.35
CA LEU A 187 -14.81 -0.04 8.41
C LEU A 187 -15.32 -0.55 9.77
N PRO A 188 -16.53 -0.15 10.27
CA PRO A 188 -17.04 -0.65 11.55
C PRO A 188 -17.29 -2.16 11.61
N LYS A 189 -17.32 -2.83 10.44
CA LYS A 189 -17.51 -4.28 10.34
C LYS A 189 -16.19 -5.06 10.40
N ILE A 190 -15.05 -4.38 10.28
CA ILE A 190 -13.71 -4.99 10.36
C ILE A 190 -13.33 -5.10 11.83
N THR A 191 -13.48 -6.29 12.40
CA THR A 191 -13.29 -6.56 13.83
C THR A 191 -11.95 -7.18 14.19
N ILE A 192 -11.15 -7.57 13.18
CA ILE A 192 -9.78 -8.06 13.39
C ILE A 192 -8.87 -6.92 13.89
N PRO A 193 -7.73 -7.26 14.52
CA PRO A 193 -6.75 -6.24 14.91
C PRO A 193 -6.24 -5.43 13.72
N VAL A 194 -6.22 -4.09 13.85
CA VAL A 194 -5.69 -3.18 12.83
C VAL A 194 -4.64 -2.26 13.45
N SER A 195 -3.49 -2.11 12.81
CA SER A 195 -2.50 -1.08 13.14
C SER A 195 -2.44 -0.02 12.05
N LEU A 196 -2.60 1.24 12.44
CA LEU A 196 -2.43 2.41 11.60
C LEU A 196 -1.04 2.98 11.91
N ILE A 197 -0.13 2.98 10.92
CA ILE A 197 1.21 3.56 11.05
C ILE A 197 1.31 4.69 10.03
N TRP A 198 1.28 5.94 10.49
CA TRP A 198 1.01 7.08 9.62
C TRP A 198 2.00 8.22 9.78
N GLY A 199 2.42 8.82 8.66
CA GLY A 199 3.23 10.03 8.66
C GLY A 199 2.45 11.23 9.16
N ARG A 200 3.01 11.95 10.13
CA ARG A 200 2.36 13.13 10.71
C ARG A 200 2.26 14.29 9.72
N GLN A 201 3.08 14.29 8.68
CA GLN A 201 3.12 15.29 7.62
C GLN A 201 2.64 14.73 6.26
N ASP A 202 1.84 13.66 6.28
CA ASP A 202 1.25 13.11 5.06
C ASP A 202 0.29 14.14 4.42
N GLN A 203 0.62 14.58 3.21
CA GLN A 203 -0.17 15.54 2.45
C GLN A 203 -1.10 14.85 1.42
N VAL A 204 -0.90 13.56 1.18
CA VAL A 204 -1.71 12.77 0.24
C VAL A 204 -2.95 12.22 0.94
N THR A 205 -2.75 11.55 2.07
CA THR A 205 -3.80 11.14 2.99
C THR A 205 -3.55 11.79 4.34
N PRO A 206 -4.06 13.02 4.56
CA PRO A 206 -3.71 13.85 5.71
C PRO A 206 -3.99 13.17 7.06
N PRO A 207 -3.38 13.67 8.16
CA PRO A 207 -3.54 13.10 9.51
C PRO A 207 -5.00 12.88 9.92
N GLU A 208 -5.90 13.77 9.54
CA GLU A 208 -7.34 13.67 9.85
C GLU A 208 -7.96 12.39 9.26
N VAL A 209 -7.42 11.90 8.16
CA VAL A 209 -7.85 10.63 7.55
C VAL A 209 -7.45 9.44 8.41
N ALA A 210 -6.25 9.47 8.99
CA ALA A 210 -5.81 8.43 9.94
C ALA A 210 -6.65 8.44 11.22
N GLU A 211 -7.01 9.62 11.72
CA GLU A 211 -7.91 9.79 12.87
C GLU A 211 -9.30 9.23 12.55
N GLU A 212 -9.87 9.53 11.38
CA GLU A 212 -11.15 8.98 10.96
C GLU A 212 -11.09 7.44 10.81
N PHE A 213 -10.01 6.88 10.27
CA PHE A 213 -9.80 5.43 10.27
C PHE A 213 -9.80 4.85 11.69
N TYR A 214 -9.09 5.50 12.60
CA TYR A 214 -9.00 5.07 14.00
C TYR A 214 -10.34 5.10 14.70
N GLU A 215 -11.18 6.11 14.46
CA GLU A 215 -12.53 6.23 15.02
C GLU A 215 -13.48 5.17 14.47
N LEU A 216 -13.37 4.83 13.17
CA LEU A 216 -14.29 3.91 12.50
C LEU A 216 -13.92 2.43 12.66
N LEU A 217 -12.65 2.11 12.95
CA LEU A 217 -12.17 0.73 13.09
C LEU A 217 -12.23 0.31 14.57
N PRO A 218 -13.11 -0.63 14.95
CA PRO A 218 -13.41 -0.92 16.36
C PRO A 218 -12.26 -1.58 17.14
N ASN A 219 -11.28 -2.15 16.45
CA ASN A 219 -10.14 -2.85 17.06
C ASN A 219 -8.83 -2.36 16.43
N SER A 220 -8.58 -1.05 16.55
CA SER A 220 -7.42 -0.42 15.94
C SER A 220 -6.52 0.28 16.95
N GLU A 221 -5.30 0.53 16.53
CA GLU A 221 -4.33 1.42 17.16
C GLU A 221 -3.78 2.39 16.13
N LEU A 222 -3.39 3.60 16.55
CA LEU A 222 -2.80 4.62 15.69
C LEU A 222 -1.42 5.00 16.21
N ASN A 223 -0.42 4.84 15.35
CA ASN A 223 0.97 5.13 15.61
C ASN A 223 1.46 6.23 14.65
N TRP A 224 1.88 7.35 15.18
CA TRP A 224 2.39 8.47 14.40
C TRP A 224 3.89 8.37 14.16
N VAL A 225 4.28 8.63 12.92
CA VAL A 225 5.69 8.74 12.51
C VAL A 225 5.99 10.21 12.24
N ASP A 226 6.83 10.81 13.07
CA ASP A 226 7.24 12.21 12.93
C ASP A 226 8.25 12.40 11.78
N LYS A 227 8.27 13.59 11.17
CA LYS A 227 9.11 13.93 10.01
C LYS A 227 8.94 12.91 8.89
N CYS A 228 7.69 12.63 8.57
CA CYS A 228 7.30 11.60 7.63
C CYS A 228 6.05 12.00 6.88
N GLY A 229 6.05 11.81 5.57
CA GLY A 229 4.93 11.98 4.67
C GLY A 229 4.17 10.68 4.42
N HIS A 230 3.90 10.38 3.16
CA HIS A 230 2.98 9.33 2.72
C HIS A 230 3.53 7.90 2.79
N ALA A 231 4.85 7.74 2.88
CA ALA A 231 5.50 6.44 2.79
C ALA A 231 6.43 6.15 3.99
N PRO A 232 5.88 5.95 5.22
CA PRO A 232 6.70 5.71 6.42
C PRO A 232 7.71 4.59 6.27
N MET A 233 7.40 3.52 5.54
CA MET A 233 8.30 2.40 5.29
C MET A 233 9.51 2.76 4.41
N MET A 234 9.46 3.90 3.71
CA MET A 234 10.57 4.45 2.91
C MET A 234 11.30 5.57 3.64
N GLU A 235 10.55 6.50 4.24
CA GLU A 235 11.11 7.72 4.84
C GLU A 235 11.70 7.47 6.23
N GLN A 236 11.04 6.66 7.04
CA GLN A 236 11.44 6.35 8.42
C GLN A 236 11.37 4.83 8.65
N PRO A 237 12.13 4.03 7.87
CA PRO A 237 11.99 2.57 7.89
C PRO A 237 12.26 1.94 9.25
N ALA A 238 13.17 2.50 10.05
CA ALA A 238 13.47 2.00 11.38
C ALA A 238 12.26 2.15 12.31
N VAL A 239 11.62 3.33 12.32
CA VAL A 239 10.44 3.63 13.15
C VAL A 239 9.23 2.83 12.67
N PHE A 240 9.01 2.76 11.35
CA PHE A 240 7.94 1.95 10.77
C PHE A 240 8.08 0.48 11.17
N ASN A 241 9.27 -0.09 11.01
CA ASN A 241 9.54 -1.49 11.34
C ASN A 241 9.42 -1.75 12.86
N GLU A 242 9.79 -0.80 13.71
CA GLU A 242 9.62 -0.91 15.16
C GLU A 242 8.14 -1.00 15.56
N TYR A 243 7.27 -0.12 15.01
CA TYR A 243 5.83 -0.18 15.28
C TYR A 243 5.22 -1.47 14.75
N LEU A 244 5.59 -1.85 13.54
CA LEU A 244 5.14 -3.10 12.93
C LEU A 244 5.56 -4.32 13.77
N ASP A 245 6.80 -4.34 14.25
CA ASP A 245 7.33 -5.43 15.09
C ASP A 245 6.56 -5.54 16.43
N LYS A 246 6.33 -4.42 17.10
CA LYS A 246 5.52 -4.39 18.34
C LYS A 246 4.11 -4.94 18.11
N PHE A 247 3.49 -4.56 17.00
CA PHE A 247 2.16 -5.04 16.64
C PHE A 247 2.18 -6.55 16.33
N LEU A 248 3.10 -7.03 15.50
CA LEU A 248 3.24 -8.44 15.15
C LEU A 248 3.50 -9.33 16.38
N ASN A 249 4.40 -8.92 17.26
CA ASN A 249 4.71 -9.67 18.49
C ASN A 249 3.47 -9.84 19.36
N ARG A 250 2.63 -8.83 19.49
CA ARG A 250 1.39 -8.90 20.27
C ARG A 250 0.35 -9.84 19.66
N ILE A 251 0.32 -9.97 18.34
CA ILE A 251 -0.71 -10.75 17.63
C ILE A 251 -0.27 -12.16 17.36
N LEU A 252 1.01 -12.40 17.10
CA LEU A 252 1.53 -13.68 16.63
C LEU A 252 2.17 -14.53 17.74
N LEU A 253 2.62 -13.90 18.82
CA LEU A 253 3.32 -14.59 19.93
C LEU A 253 2.41 -14.90 21.14
N LYS A 254 1.10 -14.96 20.93
CA LYS A 254 0.16 -15.39 21.97
C LYS A 254 -0.01 -16.89 22.01
#